data_622bd40b99826f0982100f14e493cd34
#
_entry.id   622bd40b99826f0982100f14e493cd34
#
_cell.length_a   1.000
_cell.length_b   1.000
_cell.length_c   1.000
_cell.angle_alpha   90.00
_cell.angle_beta   90.00
_cell.angle_gamma   90.00
#
_symmetry.space_group_name_H-M   'P 1'
#
loop_
_entity.id
_entity.type
_entity.pdbx_description
1 polymer ?
#
loop_
_entity_poly.entity_id
_entity_poly.type
_entity_poly.pdbx_seq_one_letter_code
_entity_poly.pdbx_strand_id
1 'polypeptide(L)'
;MPKYEGFCELSESQLIDAFCDIFYDELESWFSADIACCEDCYNNFINKWPATYSRNDDFQKVCIDIKCFYRGSMLQDFFYEEECLHLIKNIECPRCKNPIWNYFWPYNFSFDLPDGFESELEEIDKLASETPFLLLSHPLARDVYSEIKKISEKVEAIHINEKYYRGRILEREKEYQENDLMCAPKHLVKEGRYNHAGNPVIYLADSPLTSFCEMRKPSQGIVLAEVNITKELKVLDLIELEDDWDSVLNIISWSSLLSSPKEGEGWYKPQYTFTRFVADCAKQLEFDAIKYPSIRHGKHHNIVILNCMNNSSKIKIDSITYFNNNDNKIDL
;
A
#
# COMPACT_ATOMS: atom_id res chain seq x y z
N MET A 1 13.43 -10.31 42.94
CA MET A 1 12.12 -10.24 43.62
C MET A 1 11.33 -9.14 42.95
N PRO A 2 10.03 -9.37 42.66
CA PRO A 2 9.18 -8.36 42.04
C PRO A 2 9.16 -7.06 42.86
N LYS A 3 9.03 -5.92 42.19
CA LYS A 3 8.92 -4.61 42.82
C LYS A 3 7.61 -4.46 43.61
N TYR A 4 6.56 -5.12 43.13
CA TYR A 4 5.23 -5.12 43.75
C TYR A 4 5.12 -6.26 44.77
N GLU A 5 4.86 -5.95 46.03
CA GLU A 5 4.80 -6.90 47.14
C GLU A 5 3.77 -8.03 46.88
N GLY A 6 2.65 -7.74 46.20
CA GLY A 6 1.63 -8.75 45.84
C GLY A 6 2.12 -9.88 44.93
N PHE A 7 3.26 -9.70 44.25
CA PHE A 7 3.85 -10.72 43.37
C PHE A 7 4.90 -11.59 44.07
N CYS A 8 5.27 -11.27 45.32
CA CYS A 8 6.32 -12.02 46.05
C CYS A 8 5.89 -13.45 46.39
N GLU A 9 4.58 -13.76 46.44
CA GLU A 9 4.03 -15.05 46.74
C GLU A 9 3.68 -15.90 45.51
N LEU A 10 3.84 -15.33 44.29
CA LEU A 10 3.52 -15.99 43.04
C LEU A 10 4.60 -17.02 42.69
N SER A 11 4.18 -18.13 42.11
CA SER A 11 5.09 -19.04 41.43
C SER A 11 5.67 -18.37 40.18
N GLU A 12 6.77 -18.89 39.65
CA GLU A 12 7.40 -18.36 38.41
C GLU A 12 6.40 -18.31 37.22
N SER A 13 5.59 -19.35 37.05
CA SER A 13 4.55 -19.37 36.01
C SER A 13 3.52 -18.26 36.21
N GLN A 14 2.99 -18.10 37.43
CA GLN A 14 2.03 -17.03 37.72
C GLN A 14 2.60 -15.64 37.58
N LEU A 15 3.89 -15.49 37.85
CA LEU A 15 4.59 -14.19 37.62
C LEU A 15 4.73 -13.88 36.12
N ILE A 16 5.04 -14.90 35.31
CA ILE A 16 5.08 -14.77 33.86
C ILE A 16 3.69 -14.42 33.31
N ASP A 17 2.64 -15.11 33.75
CA ASP A 17 1.28 -14.83 33.32
C ASP A 17 0.88 -13.39 33.66
N ALA A 18 1.12 -12.95 34.89
CA ALA A 18 0.84 -11.58 35.32
C ALA A 18 1.64 -10.52 34.55
N PHE A 19 2.89 -10.83 34.21
CA PHE A 19 3.71 -9.97 33.35
C PHE A 19 3.13 -9.85 31.94
N CYS A 20 2.76 -10.97 31.33
CA CYS A 20 2.17 -11.01 29.99
C CYS A 20 0.85 -10.21 29.95
N ASP A 21 -0.02 -10.40 30.92
CA ASP A 21 -1.29 -9.68 31.00
C ASP A 21 -1.04 -8.15 31.04
N ILE A 22 -0.19 -7.67 31.96
CA ILE A 22 0.13 -6.24 32.06
C ILE A 22 0.81 -5.73 30.80
N PHE A 23 1.69 -6.52 30.19
CA PHE A 23 2.38 -6.12 28.96
C PHE A 23 1.39 -5.90 27.80
N TYR A 24 0.46 -6.82 27.60
CA TYR A 24 -0.53 -6.72 26.52
C TYR A 24 -1.59 -5.65 26.80
N ASP A 25 -2.02 -5.47 28.05
CA ASP A 25 -2.91 -4.37 28.43
C ASP A 25 -2.28 -3.00 28.15
N GLU A 26 -0.99 -2.84 28.47
CA GLU A 26 -0.24 -1.61 28.17
C GLU A 26 -0.04 -1.42 26.66
N LEU A 27 0.24 -2.50 25.94
CA LEU A 27 0.39 -2.46 24.49
C LEU A 27 -0.89 -1.98 23.81
N GLU A 28 -2.04 -2.56 24.21
CA GLU A 28 -3.35 -2.15 23.71
C GLU A 28 -3.67 -0.71 24.09
N SER A 29 -3.41 -0.32 25.33
CA SER A 29 -3.63 1.06 25.81
C SER A 29 -2.85 2.10 25.03
N TRP A 30 -1.62 1.79 24.63
CA TRP A 30 -0.75 2.74 23.93
C TRP A 30 -0.99 2.79 22.43
N PHE A 31 -1.24 1.64 21.84
CA PHE A 31 -1.18 1.48 20.38
C PHE A 31 -2.48 1.01 19.75
N SER A 32 -3.43 0.53 20.57
CA SER A 32 -4.64 -0.17 20.07
C SER A 32 -4.26 -1.24 19.03
N ALA A 33 -3.19 -1.99 19.30
CA ALA A 33 -2.58 -2.89 18.35
C ALA A 33 -1.90 -4.08 19.04
N ASP A 34 -1.73 -5.15 18.30
CA ASP A 34 -0.94 -6.30 18.69
C ASP A 34 0.52 -6.18 18.25
N ILE A 35 1.36 -7.13 18.66
CA ILE A 35 2.72 -7.24 18.12
C ILE A 35 2.64 -7.80 16.69
N ALA A 36 3.00 -6.99 15.71
CA ALA A 36 3.11 -7.46 14.33
C ALA A 36 4.38 -8.29 14.09
N CYS A 37 5.53 -7.86 14.64
CA CYS A 37 6.81 -8.55 14.48
C CYS A 37 7.87 -8.06 15.46
N CYS A 38 8.95 -8.86 15.60
CA CYS A 38 10.19 -8.43 16.22
C CYS A 38 11.09 -7.68 15.23
N GLU A 39 12.22 -7.15 15.72
CA GLU A 39 13.21 -6.43 14.90
C GLU A 39 13.75 -7.26 13.73
N ASP A 40 14.02 -8.55 13.93
CA ASP A 40 14.54 -9.45 12.90
C ASP A 40 13.52 -9.69 11.77
N CYS A 41 12.24 -9.69 12.11
CA CYS A 41 11.16 -9.89 11.15
C CYS A 41 10.69 -8.59 10.46
N TYR A 42 11.11 -7.41 10.95
CA TYR A 42 10.59 -6.12 10.50
C TYR A 42 10.73 -5.90 8.98
N ASN A 43 11.93 -6.12 8.43
CA ASN A 43 12.13 -5.94 6.99
C ASN A 43 11.28 -6.89 6.14
N ASN A 44 11.13 -8.15 6.58
CA ASN A 44 10.28 -9.11 5.89
C ASN A 44 8.82 -8.69 5.95
N PHE A 45 8.35 -8.22 7.13
CA PHE A 45 7.00 -7.73 7.31
C PHE A 45 6.70 -6.53 6.38
N ILE A 46 7.56 -5.51 6.36
CA ILE A 46 7.39 -4.33 5.50
C ILE A 46 7.43 -4.69 4.02
N ASN A 47 8.25 -5.66 3.62
CA ASN A 47 8.30 -6.12 2.23
C ASN A 47 6.99 -6.82 1.80
N LYS A 48 6.35 -7.56 2.71
CA LYS A 48 5.05 -8.20 2.43
C LYS A 48 3.88 -7.21 2.51
N TRP A 49 3.97 -6.24 3.43
CA TRP A 49 2.93 -5.27 3.75
C TRP A 49 3.38 -3.81 3.58
N PRO A 50 3.84 -3.39 2.40
CA PRO A 50 4.44 -2.07 2.21
C PRO A 50 3.46 -0.91 2.43
N ALA A 51 2.16 -1.14 2.30
CA ALA A 51 1.16 -0.11 2.56
C ALA A 51 1.06 0.25 4.06
N THR A 52 1.41 -0.67 4.96
CA THR A 52 1.45 -0.38 6.40
C THR A 52 2.42 0.74 6.73
N TYR A 53 3.54 0.81 6.01
CA TYR A 53 4.53 1.87 6.16
C TYR A 53 4.15 3.16 5.41
N SER A 54 3.60 3.04 4.20
CA SER A 54 3.34 4.18 3.32
C SER A 54 2.06 4.94 3.64
N ARG A 55 1.03 4.27 4.21
CA ARG A 55 -0.27 4.87 4.51
C ARG A 55 -0.37 5.44 5.93
N ASN A 56 0.46 4.99 6.86
CA ASN A 56 0.47 5.47 8.24
C ASN A 56 1.45 6.62 8.43
N ASP A 57 0.98 7.68 9.07
CA ASP A 57 1.70 8.93 9.07
C ASP A 57 2.86 9.01 10.05
N ASP A 58 2.90 8.36 11.22
CA ASP A 58 3.97 8.73 12.14
C ASP A 58 4.45 7.64 13.08
N PHE A 59 3.57 6.99 13.79
CA PHE A 59 3.93 6.31 15.00
C PHE A 59 4.39 4.86 14.80
N GLN A 60 3.92 4.24 13.75
CA GLN A 60 4.14 2.81 13.48
C GLN A 60 5.28 2.53 12.48
N LYS A 61 6.07 3.55 12.15
CA LYS A 61 7.17 3.40 11.15
C LYS A 61 8.46 2.83 11.70
N VAL A 62 8.58 2.71 13.03
CA VAL A 62 9.78 2.20 13.69
C VAL A 62 9.39 1.21 14.79
N CYS A 63 10.27 0.23 15.00
CA CYS A 63 10.14 -0.67 16.13
C CYS A 63 10.26 0.10 17.45
N ILE A 64 9.50 -0.32 18.44
CA ILE A 64 9.50 0.27 19.78
C ILE A 64 10.60 -0.38 20.60
N ASP A 65 11.45 0.43 21.19
CA ASP A 65 12.46 0.00 22.16
C ASP A 65 11.79 -0.46 23.47
N ILE A 66 12.08 -1.68 23.89
CA ILE A 66 11.46 -2.29 25.08
C ILE A 66 11.74 -1.49 26.35
N LYS A 67 12.93 -0.87 26.50
CA LYS A 67 13.24 -0.05 27.67
C LYS A 67 12.45 1.24 27.64
N CYS A 68 12.22 1.82 26.45
CA CYS A 68 11.36 2.98 26.30
C CYS A 68 9.90 2.63 26.66
N PHE A 69 9.42 1.48 26.18
CA PHE A 69 8.09 0.98 26.53
C PHE A 69 7.95 0.73 28.03
N TYR A 70 8.90 0.02 28.64
CA TYR A 70 8.94 -0.19 30.11
C TYR A 70 8.86 1.12 30.88
N ARG A 71 9.67 2.13 30.53
CA ARG A 71 9.73 3.41 31.26
C ARG A 71 8.48 4.27 31.09
N GLY A 72 7.73 4.06 30.07
CA GLY A 72 6.49 4.78 29.80
C GLY A 72 5.24 4.08 30.28
N SER A 73 5.29 2.79 30.55
CA SER A 73 4.17 1.93 30.90
C SER A 73 4.05 1.67 32.41
N MET A 74 2.92 1.11 32.85
CA MET A 74 2.75 0.66 34.23
C MET A 74 3.68 -0.51 34.60
N LEU A 75 4.34 -1.16 33.64
CA LEU A 75 5.32 -2.21 33.94
C LEU A 75 6.38 -1.74 34.95
N GLN A 76 6.79 -0.47 34.89
CA GLN A 76 7.76 0.12 35.82
C GLN A 76 7.23 0.17 37.27
N ASP A 77 5.93 0.13 37.49
CA ASP A 77 5.33 0.16 38.83
C ASP A 77 5.35 -1.23 39.49
N PHE A 78 5.30 -2.29 38.68
CA PHE A 78 5.22 -3.67 39.13
C PHE A 78 6.56 -4.41 39.10
N PHE A 79 7.46 -4.08 38.17
CA PHE A 79 8.73 -4.78 37.97
C PHE A 79 9.92 -3.82 37.98
N TYR A 80 11.10 -4.32 38.36
CA TYR A 80 12.36 -3.62 38.10
C TYR A 80 12.76 -3.82 36.64
N GLU A 81 13.56 -2.88 36.09
CA GLU A 81 13.98 -2.93 34.67
C GLU A 81 14.65 -4.27 34.29
N GLU A 82 15.56 -4.74 35.15
CA GLU A 82 16.25 -6.02 34.91
C GLU A 82 15.30 -7.23 34.91
N GLU A 83 14.29 -7.22 35.77
CA GLU A 83 13.29 -8.25 35.86
C GLU A 83 12.35 -8.21 34.65
N CYS A 84 11.89 -7.03 34.25
CA CYS A 84 11.12 -6.83 33.04
C CYS A 84 11.87 -7.34 31.81
N LEU A 85 13.16 -6.99 31.66
CA LEU A 85 14.01 -7.47 30.57
C LEU A 85 14.27 -9.00 30.62
N HIS A 86 14.10 -9.62 31.77
CA HIS A 86 14.13 -11.08 31.87
C HIS A 86 12.81 -11.70 31.45
N LEU A 87 11.69 -11.15 31.92
CA LEU A 87 10.36 -11.67 31.66
C LEU A 87 9.88 -11.45 30.22
N ILE A 88 10.36 -10.40 29.54
CA ILE A 88 10.01 -10.13 28.14
C ILE A 88 10.34 -11.28 27.18
N LYS A 89 11.29 -12.14 27.56
CA LYS A 89 11.64 -13.35 26.79
C LYS A 89 10.50 -14.36 26.68
N ASN A 90 9.44 -14.21 27.47
CA ASN A 90 8.22 -15.02 27.38
C ASN A 90 7.22 -14.44 26.38
N ILE A 91 7.46 -13.25 25.87
CA ILE A 91 6.69 -12.66 24.76
C ILE A 91 7.30 -13.10 23.44
N GLU A 92 6.55 -13.86 22.68
CA GLU A 92 7.00 -14.40 21.41
C GLU A 92 6.60 -13.52 20.23
N CYS A 93 7.50 -13.39 19.26
CA CYS A 93 7.16 -12.80 17.98
C CYS A 93 6.13 -13.68 17.24
N PRO A 94 4.97 -13.16 16.82
CA PRO A 94 3.94 -13.96 16.15
C PRO A 94 4.44 -14.58 14.82
N ARG A 95 5.46 -14.00 14.20
CA ARG A 95 6.01 -14.45 12.91
C ARG A 95 7.06 -15.54 13.02
N CYS A 96 8.11 -15.33 13.80
CA CYS A 96 9.24 -16.28 13.91
C CYS A 96 9.18 -17.16 15.17
N LYS A 97 8.24 -16.89 16.08
CA LYS A 97 8.10 -17.59 17.38
C LYS A 97 9.31 -17.48 18.31
N ASN A 98 10.28 -16.62 17.95
CA ASN A 98 11.40 -16.31 18.85
C ASN A 98 10.97 -15.29 19.91
N PRO A 99 11.57 -15.30 21.10
CA PRO A 99 11.39 -14.28 22.11
C PRO A 99 11.71 -12.88 21.57
N ILE A 100 10.99 -11.87 22.05
CA ILE A 100 11.32 -10.47 21.77
C ILE A 100 12.46 -10.03 22.68
N TRP A 101 13.45 -9.32 22.14
CA TRP A 101 14.68 -8.96 22.88
C TRP A 101 14.86 -7.47 23.14
N ASN A 102 14.87 -6.65 22.09
CA ASN A 102 15.17 -5.23 22.19
C ASN A 102 14.06 -4.37 21.63
N TYR A 103 13.50 -4.78 20.48
CA TYR A 103 12.51 -4.01 19.73
C TYR A 103 11.36 -4.91 19.29
N PHE A 104 10.18 -4.32 19.24
CA PHE A 104 9.01 -4.91 18.61
C PHE A 104 8.27 -3.84 17.80
N TRP A 105 7.45 -4.28 16.87
CA TRP A 105 6.64 -3.38 16.06
C TRP A 105 5.16 -3.68 16.29
N PRO A 106 4.41 -2.77 16.95
CA PRO A 106 2.97 -2.91 17.10
C PRO A 106 2.29 -2.47 15.81
N TYR A 107 1.34 -3.24 15.34
CA TYR A 107 0.50 -2.89 14.21
C TYR A 107 -0.84 -3.60 14.28
N ASN A 108 -1.92 -2.87 14.02
CA ASN A 108 -3.24 -3.44 13.84
C ASN A 108 -3.69 -3.21 12.39
N PHE A 109 -4.00 -4.29 11.69
CA PHE A 109 -4.64 -4.20 10.39
C PHE A 109 -6.10 -3.76 10.57
N SER A 110 -6.63 -3.03 9.58
CA SER A 110 -8.06 -2.72 9.49
C SER A 110 -8.90 -3.90 8.97
N PHE A 111 -8.36 -5.12 9.03
CA PHE A 111 -8.98 -6.36 8.58
C PHE A 111 -8.38 -7.53 9.35
N ASP A 112 -9.12 -8.64 9.40
CA ASP A 112 -8.62 -9.89 9.94
C ASP A 112 -7.70 -10.56 8.92
N LEU A 113 -6.45 -10.80 9.32
CA LEU A 113 -5.49 -11.49 8.47
C LEU A 113 -5.72 -13.01 8.55
N PRO A 114 -6.12 -13.68 7.45
CA PRO A 114 -6.35 -15.12 7.48
C PRO A 114 -5.06 -15.88 7.78
N ASP A 115 -5.19 -16.99 8.52
CA ASP A 115 -4.08 -17.90 8.80
C ASP A 115 -3.42 -18.38 7.49
N GLY A 116 -2.10 -18.27 7.42
CA GLY A 116 -1.34 -18.73 6.26
C GLY A 116 -1.37 -17.79 5.03
N PHE A 117 -2.09 -16.67 5.10
CA PHE A 117 -2.23 -15.74 3.96
C PHE A 117 -0.88 -15.23 3.43
N GLU A 118 0.10 -15.01 4.29
CA GLU A 118 1.44 -14.61 3.84
C GLU A 118 2.16 -15.68 3.00
N SER A 119 1.86 -16.95 3.21
CA SER A 119 2.37 -18.04 2.35
C SER A 119 1.67 -18.02 0.99
N GLU A 120 0.38 -17.74 0.97
CA GLU A 120 -0.37 -17.56 -0.29
C GLU A 120 0.14 -16.36 -1.09
N LEU A 121 0.54 -15.26 -0.42
CA LEU A 121 1.18 -14.12 -1.10
C LEU A 121 2.50 -14.52 -1.77
N GLU A 122 3.31 -15.34 -1.13
CA GLU A 122 4.57 -15.83 -1.71
C GLU A 122 4.33 -16.77 -2.89
N GLU A 123 3.35 -17.67 -2.79
CA GLU A 123 3.00 -18.60 -3.86
C GLU A 123 2.49 -17.87 -5.09
N ILE A 124 1.58 -16.91 -4.91
CA ILE A 124 1.03 -16.15 -6.02
C ILE A 124 2.05 -15.18 -6.64
N ASP A 125 2.94 -14.59 -5.84
CA ASP A 125 4.02 -13.74 -6.36
C ASP A 125 5.00 -14.55 -7.21
N LYS A 126 5.34 -15.77 -6.78
CA LYS A 126 6.12 -16.71 -7.55
C LYS A 126 5.41 -17.07 -8.86
N LEU A 127 4.14 -17.44 -8.80
CA LEU A 127 3.34 -17.76 -10.00
C LEU A 127 3.26 -16.56 -10.95
N ALA A 128 3.07 -15.36 -10.41
CA ALA A 128 3.03 -14.11 -11.19
C ALA A 128 4.36 -13.82 -11.89
N SER A 129 5.48 -14.19 -11.29
CA SER A 129 6.81 -13.98 -11.88
C SER A 129 7.19 -15.04 -12.93
N GLU A 130 6.81 -16.29 -12.71
CA GLU A 130 7.22 -17.42 -13.54
C GLU A 130 6.22 -17.72 -14.68
N THR A 131 4.92 -17.70 -14.37
CA THR A 131 3.84 -18.10 -15.29
C THR A 131 2.60 -17.21 -15.20
N PRO A 132 2.72 -15.92 -15.53
CA PRO A 132 1.67 -14.90 -15.28
C PRO A 132 0.32 -15.22 -15.94
N PHE A 133 0.31 -15.94 -17.05
CA PHE A 133 -0.94 -16.34 -17.72
C PHE A 133 -1.73 -17.42 -16.98
N LEU A 134 -1.13 -18.04 -15.96
CA LEU A 134 -1.76 -19.09 -15.16
C LEU A 134 -2.24 -18.58 -13.79
N LEU A 135 -2.25 -17.27 -13.54
CA LEU A 135 -2.65 -16.70 -12.26
C LEU A 135 -4.01 -17.23 -11.76
N LEU A 136 -4.99 -17.38 -12.65
CA LEU A 136 -6.31 -17.93 -12.30
C LEU A 136 -6.28 -19.41 -11.86
N SER A 137 -5.14 -20.12 -11.96
CA SER A 137 -5.00 -21.43 -11.35
C SER A 137 -4.89 -21.35 -9.81
N HIS A 138 -4.44 -20.21 -9.27
CA HIS A 138 -4.31 -19.98 -7.85
C HIS A 138 -5.66 -19.57 -7.21
N PRO A 139 -6.03 -20.11 -6.00
CA PRO A 139 -7.27 -19.74 -5.32
C PRO A 139 -7.40 -18.23 -5.11
N LEU A 140 -6.39 -17.58 -4.53
CA LEU A 140 -6.39 -16.14 -4.25
C LEU A 140 -6.69 -15.30 -5.50
N ALA A 141 -6.16 -15.65 -6.68
CA ALA A 141 -6.46 -14.90 -7.91
C ALA A 141 -7.92 -15.08 -8.37
N ARG A 142 -8.49 -16.28 -8.14
CA ARG A 142 -9.93 -16.52 -8.40
C ARG A 142 -10.83 -15.74 -7.47
N ASP A 143 -10.44 -15.64 -6.20
CA ASP A 143 -11.19 -14.88 -5.20
C ASP A 143 -11.16 -13.40 -5.53
N VAL A 144 -10.00 -12.85 -5.88
CA VAL A 144 -9.85 -11.49 -6.39
C VAL A 144 -10.74 -11.23 -7.62
N TYR A 145 -10.70 -12.12 -8.63
CA TYR A 145 -11.56 -11.97 -9.80
C TYR A 145 -13.05 -12.02 -9.44
N SER A 146 -13.43 -12.94 -8.55
CA SER A 146 -14.82 -13.10 -8.10
C SER A 146 -15.32 -11.88 -7.34
N GLU A 147 -14.48 -11.27 -6.51
CA GLU A 147 -14.81 -10.07 -5.77
C GLU A 147 -14.93 -8.85 -6.70
N ILE A 148 -13.98 -8.63 -7.63
CA ILE A 148 -14.11 -7.58 -8.64
C ILE A 148 -15.41 -7.75 -9.46
N LYS A 149 -15.79 -9.00 -9.76
CA LYS A 149 -17.04 -9.30 -10.45
C LYS A 149 -18.27 -8.89 -9.61
N LYS A 150 -18.30 -9.24 -8.32
CA LYS A 150 -19.37 -8.82 -7.41
C LYS A 150 -19.50 -7.29 -7.34
N ILE A 151 -18.34 -6.60 -7.26
CA ILE A 151 -18.30 -5.12 -7.30
C ILE A 151 -18.87 -4.61 -8.64
N SER A 152 -18.49 -5.22 -9.77
CA SER A 152 -18.95 -4.78 -11.09
C SER A 152 -20.46 -4.89 -11.30
N GLU A 153 -21.11 -5.82 -10.58
CA GLU A 153 -22.55 -6.02 -10.62
C GLU A 153 -23.34 -4.97 -9.80
N LYS A 154 -22.66 -4.31 -8.84
CA LYS A 154 -23.26 -3.34 -7.94
C LYS A 154 -22.94 -1.88 -8.30
N VAL A 155 -21.73 -1.63 -8.83
CA VAL A 155 -21.23 -0.29 -9.10
C VAL A 155 -21.79 0.25 -10.41
N GLU A 156 -22.41 1.42 -10.32
CA GLU A 156 -22.85 2.21 -11.48
C GLU A 156 -21.75 3.19 -11.91
N ALA A 157 -21.87 3.73 -13.13
CA ALA A 157 -21.01 4.81 -13.57
C ALA A 157 -21.34 6.10 -12.80
N ILE A 158 -20.31 6.83 -12.37
CA ILE A 158 -20.43 8.04 -11.56
C ILE A 158 -19.77 9.24 -12.22
N HIS A 159 -20.28 10.43 -11.94
CA HIS A 159 -19.59 11.68 -12.25
C HIS A 159 -18.48 11.93 -11.25
N ILE A 160 -17.28 12.18 -11.76
CA ILE A 160 -16.11 12.56 -10.96
C ILE A 160 -15.91 14.07 -11.11
N ASN A 161 -16.13 14.81 -10.04
CA ASN A 161 -16.03 16.27 -10.03
C ASN A 161 -14.62 16.78 -9.69
N GLU A 162 -13.74 15.89 -9.26
CA GLU A 162 -12.37 16.19 -8.88
C GLU A 162 -11.52 16.48 -10.13
N LYS A 163 -10.60 17.42 -9.98
CA LYS A 163 -9.57 17.67 -10.99
C LYS A 163 -8.42 16.68 -10.83
N TYR A 164 -7.91 16.22 -11.95
CA TYR A 164 -6.75 15.34 -11.99
C TYR A 164 -5.60 15.97 -12.78
N TYR A 165 -4.42 15.42 -12.58
CA TYR A 165 -3.20 15.95 -13.16
C TYR A 165 -2.40 14.86 -13.87
N ARG A 166 -1.92 15.17 -15.06
CA ARG A 166 -1.05 14.28 -15.81
C ARG A 166 0.28 14.94 -16.09
N GLY A 167 1.36 14.36 -15.57
CA GLY A 167 2.72 14.81 -15.81
C GLY A 167 3.43 14.07 -16.95
N ARG A 168 4.34 14.77 -17.58
CA ARG A 168 5.39 14.24 -18.46
C ARG A 168 6.71 14.88 -18.09
N ILE A 169 7.81 14.13 -18.21
CA ILE A 169 9.15 14.71 -18.06
C ILE A 169 9.36 15.70 -19.20
N LEU A 170 9.85 16.88 -18.85
CA LEU A 170 10.12 17.93 -19.83
C LEU A 170 11.30 17.54 -20.74
N GLU A 171 11.05 17.45 -22.03
CA GLU A 171 12.08 17.27 -23.05
C GLU A 171 12.53 18.63 -23.55
N ARG A 172 13.84 18.82 -23.77
CA ARG A 172 14.39 20.08 -24.28
C ARG A 172 13.79 20.40 -25.64
N GLU A 173 13.43 21.65 -25.83
CA GLU A 173 12.93 22.21 -27.11
C GLU A 173 11.61 21.62 -27.61
N LYS A 174 10.93 20.77 -26.81
CA LYS A 174 9.63 20.23 -27.16
C LYS A 174 8.51 21.12 -26.64
N GLU A 175 7.67 21.60 -27.54
CA GLU A 175 6.39 22.20 -27.22
C GLU A 175 5.32 21.11 -27.16
N TYR A 176 4.67 20.97 -26.00
CA TYR A 176 3.68 19.93 -25.78
C TYR A 176 2.30 20.40 -26.18
N GLN A 177 1.61 19.55 -26.95
CA GLN A 177 0.21 19.73 -27.30
C GLN A 177 -0.66 18.77 -26.51
N GLU A 178 -1.98 18.99 -26.46
CA GLU A 178 -2.92 18.10 -25.75
C GLU A 178 -2.74 16.63 -26.14
N ASN A 179 -2.54 16.33 -27.42
CA ASN A 179 -2.34 14.96 -27.90
C ASN A 179 -1.09 14.27 -27.31
N ASP A 180 -0.04 15.03 -26.95
CA ASP A 180 1.15 14.47 -26.30
C ASP A 180 0.85 14.02 -24.85
N LEU A 181 -0.18 14.60 -24.24
CA LEU A 181 -0.60 14.35 -22.86
C LEU A 181 -1.80 13.40 -22.75
N MET A 182 -2.37 13.00 -23.88
CA MET A 182 -3.45 12.01 -23.96
C MET A 182 -2.92 10.57 -24.15
N CYS A 183 -3.68 9.73 -24.83
CA CYS A 183 -3.31 8.35 -25.13
C CYS A 183 -2.04 8.26 -25.95
N ALA A 184 -1.03 7.57 -25.42
CA ALA A 184 0.16 7.27 -26.20
C ALA A 184 -0.15 6.29 -27.35
N PRO A 185 0.51 6.41 -28.52
CA PRO A 185 0.43 5.43 -29.58
C PRO A 185 0.85 4.05 -29.10
N LYS A 186 0.13 2.98 -29.50
CA LYS A 186 0.33 1.60 -29.03
C LYS A 186 1.79 1.16 -29.05
N HIS A 187 2.54 1.47 -30.12
CA HIS A 187 3.93 1.04 -30.30
C HIS A 187 4.91 1.73 -29.33
N LEU A 188 4.52 2.83 -28.68
CA LEU A 188 5.31 3.55 -27.68
C LEU A 188 4.95 3.18 -26.24
N VAL A 189 3.87 2.43 -26.04
CA VAL A 189 3.38 2.07 -24.71
C VAL A 189 4.24 0.96 -24.09
N LYS A 190 4.94 1.31 -23.02
CA LYS A 190 5.70 0.39 -22.17
C LYS A 190 4.81 -0.20 -21.08
N GLU A 191 5.29 -1.24 -20.43
CA GLU A 191 4.62 -1.80 -19.25
C GLU A 191 4.52 -0.79 -18.11
N GLY A 192 3.34 -0.68 -17.53
CA GLY A 192 3.04 0.09 -16.34
C GLY A 192 2.42 -0.76 -15.24
N ARG A 193 2.03 -0.12 -14.15
CA ARG A 193 1.38 -0.80 -13.01
C ARG A 193 0.07 -1.48 -13.44
N TYR A 194 -0.75 -0.81 -14.23
CA TYR A 194 -2.08 -1.28 -14.67
C TYR A 194 -2.20 -1.42 -16.19
N ASN A 195 -1.08 -1.57 -16.90
CA ASN A 195 -1.12 -1.83 -18.33
C ASN A 195 0.03 -2.71 -18.82
N HIS A 196 -0.28 -3.56 -19.78
CA HIS A 196 0.71 -4.28 -20.58
C HIS A 196 1.31 -3.37 -21.65
N ALA A 197 2.50 -3.73 -22.15
CA ALA A 197 3.09 -3.08 -23.32
C ALA A 197 2.10 -3.14 -24.51
N GLY A 198 1.99 -2.06 -25.25
CA GLY A 198 1.06 -1.95 -26.38
C GLY A 198 -0.40 -1.68 -26.01
N ASN A 199 -0.78 -1.71 -24.73
CA ASN A 199 -2.13 -1.40 -24.24
C ASN A 199 -2.15 -0.02 -23.57
N PRO A 200 -2.54 1.04 -24.27
CA PRO A 200 -2.49 2.39 -23.75
C PRO A 200 -3.55 2.63 -22.69
N VAL A 201 -3.13 3.30 -21.61
CA VAL A 201 -3.98 3.81 -20.52
C VAL A 201 -3.55 5.25 -20.20
N ILE A 202 -4.37 5.98 -19.47
CA ILE A 202 -4.02 7.31 -18.98
C ILE A 202 -3.92 7.27 -17.47
N TYR A 203 -2.71 7.51 -16.93
CA TYR A 203 -2.47 7.69 -15.51
C TYR A 203 -2.67 9.13 -15.13
N LEU A 204 -3.46 9.40 -14.11
CA LEU A 204 -3.77 10.70 -13.57
C LEU A 204 -3.54 10.70 -12.06
N ALA A 205 -3.07 11.79 -11.51
CA ALA A 205 -2.87 11.98 -10.07
C ALA A 205 -3.87 13.02 -9.53
N ASP A 206 -4.23 12.91 -8.26
CA ASP A 206 -5.17 13.81 -7.59
C ASP A 206 -4.61 15.23 -7.35
N SER A 207 -3.29 15.40 -7.43
CA SER A 207 -2.65 16.70 -7.27
C SER A 207 -1.40 16.86 -8.15
N PRO A 208 -0.98 18.11 -8.41
CA PRO A 208 0.29 18.40 -9.10
C PRO A 208 1.48 17.73 -8.43
N LEU A 209 1.55 17.81 -7.10
CA LEU A 209 2.65 17.25 -6.31
C LEU A 209 2.66 15.72 -6.37
N THR A 210 1.49 15.08 -6.29
CA THR A 210 1.39 13.63 -6.47
C THR A 210 1.89 13.22 -7.85
N SER A 211 1.49 13.93 -8.91
CA SER A 211 1.99 13.69 -10.28
C SER A 211 3.50 13.78 -10.37
N PHE A 212 4.11 14.80 -9.73
CA PHE A 212 5.56 15.00 -9.69
C PHE A 212 6.27 13.88 -8.90
N CYS A 213 5.71 13.45 -7.75
CA CYS A 213 6.25 12.35 -6.96
C CYS A 213 6.19 11.02 -7.72
N GLU A 214 5.09 10.73 -8.43
CA GLU A 214 4.94 9.53 -9.25
C GLU A 214 5.97 9.46 -10.40
N MET A 215 6.38 10.60 -10.93
CA MET A 215 7.45 10.69 -11.93
C MET A 215 8.87 10.68 -11.31
N ARG A 216 9.00 10.43 -10.00
CA ARG A 216 10.28 10.39 -9.26
C ARG A 216 11.03 11.72 -9.23
N LYS A 217 10.30 12.82 -9.16
CA LYS A 217 10.87 14.19 -9.03
C LYS A 217 11.99 14.44 -10.05
N PRO A 218 11.69 14.40 -11.35
CA PRO A 218 12.71 14.50 -12.38
C PRO A 218 13.44 15.85 -12.36
N SER A 219 14.76 15.80 -12.50
CA SER A 219 15.62 17.00 -12.47
C SER A 219 15.41 17.93 -13.69
N GLN A 220 14.90 17.39 -14.78
CA GLN A 220 14.63 18.16 -16.02
C GLN A 220 13.40 19.07 -15.92
N GLY A 221 12.59 18.90 -14.86
CA GLY A 221 11.27 19.50 -14.74
C GLY A 221 10.18 18.66 -15.39
N ILE A 222 8.96 19.19 -15.36
CA ILE A 222 7.78 18.52 -15.89
C ILE A 222 6.89 19.48 -16.69
N VAL A 223 6.17 18.90 -17.64
CA VAL A 223 4.95 19.50 -18.17
C VAL A 223 3.76 18.81 -17.51
N LEU A 224 2.82 19.59 -17.02
CA LEU A 224 1.66 19.15 -16.26
C LEU A 224 0.38 19.59 -16.98
N ALA A 225 -0.50 18.65 -17.27
CA ALA A 225 -1.86 18.92 -17.73
C ALA A 225 -2.83 18.83 -16.57
N GLU A 226 -3.71 19.82 -16.43
CA GLU A 226 -4.91 19.74 -15.64
C GLU A 226 -6.00 19.04 -16.46
N VAL A 227 -6.60 18.00 -15.93
CA VAL A 227 -7.51 17.10 -16.65
C VAL A 227 -8.84 17.01 -15.92
N ASN A 228 -9.92 17.28 -16.61
CA ASN A 228 -11.29 17.05 -16.15
C ASN A 228 -11.87 15.77 -16.74
N ILE A 229 -12.60 15.02 -15.93
CA ILE A 229 -13.42 13.90 -16.36
C ILE A 229 -14.81 14.44 -16.67
N THR A 230 -15.17 14.44 -17.95
CA THR A 230 -16.36 15.13 -18.47
C THR A 230 -17.60 14.24 -18.61
N LYS A 231 -17.42 12.93 -18.44
CA LYS A 231 -18.52 11.95 -18.50
C LYS A 231 -18.40 10.95 -17.36
N GLU A 232 -19.48 10.28 -17.07
CA GLU A 232 -19.52 9.22 -16.09
C GLU A 232 -18.54 8.09 -16.41
N LEU A 233 -17.89 7.57 -15.35
CA LEU A 233 -17.00 6.43 -15.39
C LEU A 233 -17.47 5.36 -14.44
N LYS A 234 -17.41 4.09 -14.86
CA LYS A 234 -17.50 2.94 -13.97
C LYS A 234 -16.12 2.69 -13.39
N VAL A 235 -15.94 2.96 -12.09
CA VAL A 235 -14.63 2.95 -11.41
C VAL A 235 -14.53 1.76 -10.48
N LEU A 236 -13.44 1.01 -10.58
CA LEU A 236 -13.00 0.10 -9.53
C LEU A 236 -12.21 0.92 -8.50
N ASP A 237 -12.82 1.24 -7.37
CA ASP A 237 -12.16 1.98 -6.29
C ASP A 237 -11.45 1.00 -5.34
N LEU A 238 -10.10 1.03 -5.33
CA LEU A 238 -9.27 0.21 -4.45
C LEU A 238 -8.88 0.96 -3.16
N ILE A 239 -9.48 2.13 -2.90
CA ILE A 239 -9.24 2.93 -1.69
C ILE A 239 -10.42 2.78 -0.75
N GLU A 240 -11.61 3.02 -1.28
CA GLU A 240 -12.87 2.91 -0.57
C GLU A 240 -13.49 1.52 -0.83
N LEU A 241 -12.74 0.49 -0.47
CA LEU A 241 -13.29 -0.86 -0.41
C LEU A 241 -14.26 -0.88 0.77
N GLU A 242 -15.49 -1.36 0.52
CA GLU A 242 -16.52 -1.50 1.56
C GLU A 242 -15.91 -2.13 2.81
N ASP A 243 -16.37 -1.73 4.00
CA ASP A 243 -15.92 -2.23 5.33
C ASP A 243 -16.25 -3.74 5.51
N ASP A 244 -15.99 -4.51 4.50
CA ASP A 244 -16.03 -5.96 4.54
C ASP A 244 -14.67 -6.46 5.03
N TRP A 245 -14.61 -6.81 6.30
CA TRP A 245 -13.41 -7.28 6.99
C TRP A 245 -12.79 -8.51 6.30
N ASP A 246 -13.61 -9.28 5.58
CA ASP A 246 -13.20 -10.47 4.83
C ASP A 246 -12.84 -10.17 3.35
N SER A 247 -12.86 -8.91 2.92
CA SER A 247 -12.56 -8.55 1.54
C SER A 247 -11.12 -8.86 1.17
N VAL A 248 -10.94 -9.83 0.25
CA VAL A 248 -9.61 -10.17 -0.25
C VAL A 248 -8.95 -9.00 -0.97
N LEU A 249 -9.72 -8.15 -1.66
CA LEU A 249 -9.20 -6.93 -2.29
C LEU A 249 -8.71 -5.92 -1.26
N ASN A 250 -9.41 -5.78 -0.13
CA ASN A 250 -8.96 -4.94 0.98
C ASN A 250 -7.61 -5.46 1.49
N ILE A 251 -7.52 -6.74 1.85
CA ILE A 251 -6.29 -7.35 2.35
C ILE A 251 -5.12 -7.17 1.37
N ILE A 252 -5.28 -7.55 0.10
CA ILE A 252 -4.20 -7.44 -0.88
C ILE A 252 -3.82 -6.00 -1.22
N SER A 253 -4.72 -5.03 -1.00
CA SER A 253 -4.41 -3.61 -1.22
C SER A 253 -3.30 -3.10 -0.31
N TRP A 254 -3.09 -3.75 0.84
CA TRP A 254 -2.01 -3.47 1.78
C TRP A 254 -0.74 -4.27 1.49
N SER A 255 -0.87 -5.35 0.74
CA SER A 255 0.23 -6.28 0.46
C SER A 255 1.15 -5.82 -0.67
N SER A 256 2.26 -6.53 -0.82
CA SER A 256 3.22 -6.36 -1.91
C SER A 256 2.60 -6.55 -3.30
N LEU A 257 1.51 -7.31 -3.42
CA LEU A 257 0.85 -7.56 -4.71
C LEU A 257 0.32 -6.28 -5.36
N LEU A 258 -0.25 -5.36 -4.56
CA LEU A 258 -0.81 -4.10 -5.07
C LEU A 258 0.02 -2.87 -4.68
N SER A 259 0.76 -2.90 -3.58
CA SER A 259 1.41 -1.72 -3.00
C SER A 259 2.93 -1.67 -3.11
N SER A 260 3.58 -2.63 -3.77
CA SER A 260 5.03 -2.58 -3.97
C SER A 260 5.48 -1.38 -4.80
N PRO A 261 6.46 -0.61 -4.33
CA PRO A 261 7.11 0.40 -5.15
C PRO A 261 7.96 -0.26 -6.24
N LYS A 262 8.04 0.39 -7.42
CA LYS A 262 8.98 -0.06 -8.44
C LYS A 262 10.41 0.26 -8.01
N GLU A 263 11.26 -0.73 -7.96
CA GLU A 263 12.70 -0.58 -7.82
C GLU A 263 13.40 -0.78 -9.17
N GLY A 264 14.49 -0.02 -9.39
CA GLY A 264 15.28 -0.09 -10.61
C GLY A 264 14.67 0.55 -11.85
N GLU A 265 15.45 0.59 -12.94
CA GLU A 265 15.09 1.25 -14.20
C GLU A 265 14.73 0.26 -15.33
N GLY A 266 14.81 -1.04 -15.07
CA GLY A 266 14.57 -2.09 -16.07
C GLY A 266 13.20 -1.98 -16.73
N TRP A 267 13.11 -2.45 -17.99
CA TRP A 267 11.84 -2.56 -18.72
C TRP A 267 10.95 -3.66 -18.14
N TYR A 268 11.54 -4.73 -17.59
CA TYR A 268 10.82 -5.82 -16.91
C TYR A 268 10.43 -5.40 -15.51
N LYS A 269 9.16 -5.55 -15.16
CA LYS A 269 8.57 -5.11 -13.90
C LYS A 269 7.71 -6.22 -13.30
N PRO A 270 8.34 -7.28 -12.75
CA PRO A 270 7.63 -8.42 -12.18
C PRO A 270 6.66 -7.99 -11.07
N GLN A 271 7.06 -7.04 -10.23
CA GLN A 271 6.25 -6.47 -9.14
C GLN A 271 4.94 -5.82 -9.60
N TYR A 272 4.75 -5.62 -10.91
CA TYR A 272 3.50 -5.12 -11.48
C TYR A 272 2.67 -6.21 -12.17
N THR A 273 3.07 -7.46 -12.11
CA THR A 273 2.34 -8.54 -12.80
C THR A 273 0.95 -8.70 -12.21
N PHE A 274 0.85 -8.69 -10.88
CA PHE A 274 -0.45 -8.85 -10.22
C PHE A 274 -1.36 -7.63 -10.40
N THR A 275 -0.84 -6.41 -10.36
CA THR A 275 -1.64 -5.21 -10.64
C THR A 275 -2.13 -5.17 -12.09
N ARG A 276 -1.36 -5.70 -13.04
CA ARG A 276 -1.83 -5.88 -14.43
C ARG A 276 -2.94 -6.94 -14.54
N PHE A 277 -2.85 -8.03 -13.77
CA PHE A 277 -3.93 -9.00 -13.67
C PHE A 277 -5.22 -8.34 -13.16
N VAL A 278 -5.16 -7.53 -12.09
CA VAL A 278 -6.32 -6.75 -11.61
C VAL A 278 -6.87 -5.84 -12.70
N ALA A 279 -6.00 -5.17 -13.47
CA ALA A 279 -6.43 -4.33 -14.58
C ALA A 279 -7.11 -5.14 -15.71
N ASP A 280 -6.64 -6.33 -15.97
CA ASP A 280 -7.27 -7.22 -16.97
C ASP A 280 -8.64 -7.71 -16.49
N CYS A 281 -8.78 -8.06 -15.21
CA CYS A 281 -10.07 -8.36 -14.58
C CYS A 281 -11.04 -7.16 -14.71
N ALA A 282 -10.58 -5.96 -14.35
CA ALA A 282 -11.39 -4.75 -14.44
C ALA A 282 -11.84 -4.46 -15.88
N LYS A 283 -10.95 -4.60 -16.88
CA LYS A 283 -11.30 -4.43 -18.29
C LYS A 283 -12.31 -5.46 -18.77
N GLN A 284 -12.14 -6.72 -18.37
CA GLN A 284 -13.06 -7.81 -18.71
C GLN A 284 -14.46 -7.58 -18.15
N LEU A 285 -14.53 -6.91 -16.98
CA LEU A 285 -15.77 -6.58 -16.26
C LEU A 285 -16.28 -5.16 -16.56
N GLU A 286 -15.79 -4.57 -17.65
CA GLU A 286 -16.25 -3.30 -18.21
C GLU A 286 -16.09 -2.08 -17.30
N PHE A 287 -15.09 -2.08 -16.40
CA PHE A 287 -14.68 -0.87 -15.72
C PHE A 287 -13.96 0.09 -16.66
N ASP A 288 -14.25 1.37 -16.56
CA ASP A 288 -13.61 2.45 -17.31
C ASP A 288 -12.28 2.88 -16.66
N ALA A 289 -12.18 2.76 -15.34
CA ALA A 289 -11.03 3.23 -14.57
C ALA A 289 -10.80 2.40 -13.30
N ILE A 290 -9.58 2.50 -12.77
CA ILE A 290 -9.20 2.01 -11.43
C ILE A 290 -8.68 3.20 -10.63
N LYS A 291 -9.25 3.47 -9.44
CA LYS A 291 -8.74 4.43 -8.45
C LYS A 291 -7.92 3.68 -7.41
N TYR A 292 -6.72 4.16 -7.11
CA TYR A 292 -5.79 3.45 -6.24
C TYR A 292 -4.87 4.40 -5.46
N PRO A 293 -4.38 4.02 -4.25
CA PRO A 293 -3.56 4.89 -3.44
C PRO A 293 -2.20 5.15 -4.08
N SER A 294 -1.69 6.38 -3.91
CA SER A 294 -0.31 6.71 -4.27
C SER A 294 0.65 6.07 -3.26
N ILE A 295 1.64 5.34 -3.77
CA ILE A 295 2.72 4.75 -2.95
C ILE A 295 3.81 5.78 -2.66
N ARG A 296 3.89 6.85 -3.48
CA ARG A 296 4.97 7.83 -3.43
C ARG A 296 4.60 9.12 -2.70
N HIS A 297 3.31 9.33 -2.51
CA HIS A 297 2.77 10.49 -1.82
C HIS A 297 1.60 10.03 -0.95
N GLY A 298 1.87 9.69 0.29
CA GLY A 298 0.89 9.16 1.25
C GLY A 298 -0.38 10.00 1.35
N LYS A 299 -1.52 9.39 1.65
CA LYS A 299 -2.87 10.00 1.71
C LYS A 299 -3.42 10.53 0.37
N HIS A 300 -2.64 10.46 -0.70
CA HIS A 300 -3.04 10.84 -2.05
C HIS A 300 -3.35 9.62 -2.90
N HIS A 301 -4.01 9.87 -4.02
CA HIS A 301 -4.43 8.80 -4.90
C HIS A 301 -4.18 9.09 -6.38
N ASN A 302 -4.26 8.03 -7.14
CA ASN A 302 -4.19 8.07 -8.59
C ASN A 302 -5.44 7.41 -9.18
N ILE A 303 -5.78 7.80 -10.40
CA ILE A 303 -6.76 7.09 -11.23
C ILE A 303 -6.10 6.71 -12.55
N VAL A 304 -6.33 5.48 -13.01
CA VAL A 304 -5.92 5.04 -14.33
C VAL A 304 -7.15 4.81 -15.19
N ILE A 305 -7.24 5.54 -16.32
CA ILE A 305 -8.30 5.35 -17.30
C ILE A 305 -7.92 4.18 -18.20
N LEU A 306 -8.71 3.14 -18.14
CA LEU A 306 -8.58 1.92 -18.93
C LEU A 306 -9.12 2.13 -20.35
N ASN A 307 -8.73 1.27 -21.30
CA ASN A 307 -9.22 1.34 -22.68
C ASN A 307 -9.19 2.76 -23.26
N CYS A 308 -8.06 3.43 -23.06
CA CYS A 308 -7.83 4.84 -23.32
C CYS A 308 -8.36 5.31 -24.69
N MET A 309 -8.26 4.47 -25.74
CA MET A 309 -8.76 4.83 -27.08
C MET A 309 -10.28 5.03 -27.11
N ASN A 310 -11.02 4.29 -26.32
CA ASN A 310 -12.47 4.38 -26.24
C ASN A 310 -12.89 5.48 -25.24
N ASN A 311 -12.13 5.64 -24.16
CA ASN A 311 -12.44 6.53 -23.05
C ASN A 311 -11.81 7.94 -23.18
N SER A 312 -11.00 8.22 -24.20
CA SER A 312 -10.41 9.54 -24.40
C SER A 312 -11.45 10.66 -24.55
N SER A 313 -12.61 10.36 -25.09
CA SER A 313 -13.72 11.33 -25.20
C SER A 313 -14.43 11.63 -23.87
N LYS A 314 -14.07 10.91 -22.80
CA LYS A 314 -14.62 11.12 -21.44
C LYS A 314 -13.76 12.08 -20.61
N ILE A 315 -12.61 12.49 -21.13
CA ILE A 315 -11.66 13.38 -20.45
C ILE A 315 -11.31 14.58 -21.33
N LYS A 316 -10.98 15.70 -20.69
CA LYS A 316 -10.61 16.94 -21.34
C LYS A 316 -9.42 17.57 -20.61
N ILE A 317 -8.44 18.07 -21.36
CA ILE A 317 -7.36 18.90 -20.82
C ILE A 317 -7.86 20.34 -20.76
N ASP A 318 -7.78 20.94 -19.58
CA ASP A 318 -8.18 22.33 -19.35
C ASP A 318 -7.00 23.30 -19.47
N SER A 319 -5.83 22.88 -19.00
CA SER A 319 -4.62 23.70 -19.08
C SER A 319 -3.36 22.83 -19.15
N ILE A 320 -2.29 23.42 -19.70
CA ILE A 320 -0.95 22.82 -19.74
C ILE A 320 0.02 23.82 -19.12
N THR A 321 0.78 23.40 -18.11
CA THR A 321 1.74 24.23 -17.39
C THR A 321 3.12 23.56 -17.40
N TYR A 322 4.16 24.39 -17.51
CA TYR A 322 5.56 23.95 -17.54
C TYR A 322 6.25 24.31 -16.24
N PHE A 323 6.87 23.34 -15.58
CA PHE A 323 7.64 23.54 -14.36
C PHE A 323 9.09 23.15 -14.62
N ASN A 324 9.98 24.14 -14.57
CA ASN A 324 11.43 23.95 -14.67
C ASN A 324 12.04 23.91 -13.27
N ASN A 325 13.01 23.06 -13.05
CA ASN A 325 13.69 22.94 -11.74
C ASN A 325 14.48 24.19 -11.31
N ASN A 326 14.69 25.17 -12.21
CA ASN A 326 15.36 26.43 -11.90
C ASN A 326 14.45 27.44 -11.18
N ASP A 327 13.17 27.20 -11.16
CA ASP A 327 12.22 27.99 -10.39
C ASP A 327 12.20 27.40 -8.97
N ASN A 328 13.00 28.00 -8.06
CA ASN A 328 13.16 27.61 -6.66
C ASN A 328 11.87 27.70 -5.79
N LYS A 329 10.72 27.66 -6.42
CA LYS A 329 9.38 27.58 -5.81
C LYS A 329 8.48 26.76 -6.72
N ILE A 330 8.59 25.45 -6.65
CA ILE A 330 7.44 24.63 -6.95
C ILE A 330 6.56 24.70 -5.70
N ASP A 331 5.77 25.76 -5.57
CA ASP A 331 4.57 25.77 -4.72
C ASP A 331 3.54 24.90 -5.45
N LEU A 332 3.75 23.55 -5.37
CA LEU A 332 2.84 22.53 -5.86
C LEU A 332 1.88 22.14 -4.76
#